data_5d9e3818325e068ac5c53f304b84b226
#
_entry.id   5d9e3818325e068ac5c53f304b84b226
#
_cell.length_a   1.000
_cell.length_b   1.000
_cell.length_c   1.000
_cell.angle_alpha   90.00
_cell.angle_beta   90.00
_cell.angle_gamma   90.00
#
_symmetry.space_group_name_H-M   'P 1'
#
loop_
_entity.id
_entity.type
_entity.pdbx_description
1 polymer ?
#
loop_
_entity_poly.entity_id
_entity_poly.type
_entity_poly.pdbx_seq_one_letter_code
_entity_poly.pdbx_strand_id
1 'polypeptide(L)'
;MGPDGPAPDMKRALSGHPQDIAIRAPAKLAEPWVGGFSPTLTAWSGPWGVSFSANLTPDPETGVLRDFTEQQFIQTLRTGRHQGQGREILPPMPWPLIGKMTDEDLKAVFAYLRQIPPVTNKVPDPIPPAN
;
A
#
# COMPACT_ATOMS: atom_id res chain seq x y z
N MET A 1 2.18 -22.58 -7.75
CA MET A 1 2.42 -22.93 -6.34
C MET A 1 3.38 -24.11 -6.28
N GLY A 2 4.44 -24.01 -5.51
CA GLY A 2 5.34 -25.13 -5.22
C GLY A 2 4.77 -26.07 -4.17
N PRO A 3 5.42 -27.22 -3.91
CA PRO A 3 4.96 -28.20 -2.92
C PRO A 3 4.87 -27.64 -1.50
N ASP A 4 5.57 -26.55 -1.22
CA ASP A 4 5.60 -25.89 0.09
C ASP A 4 4.62 -24.70 0.20
N GLY A 5 3.72 -24.54 -0.77
CA GLY A 5 2.77 -23.45 -0.82
C GLY A 5 3.26 -22.23 -1.62
N PRO A 6 2.52 -21.10 -1.58
CA PRO A 6 2.89 -19.91 -2.35
C PRO A 6 4.14 -19.26 -1.74
N ALA A 7 5.17 -19.09 -2.56
CA ALA A 7 6.38 -18.36 -2.19
C ALA A 7 6.33 -16.92 -2.70
N PRO A 8 6.82 -15.94 -1.91
CA PRO A 8 6.87 -14.55 -2.36
C PRO A 8 7.86 -14.37 -3.52
N ASP A 9 7.45 -13.58 -4.52
CA ASP A 9 8.35 -13.17 -5.59
C ASP A 9 9.24 -12.02 -5.12
N MET A 10 10.44 -12.35 -4.69
CA MET A 10 11.37 -11.36 -4.11
C MET A 10 11.83 -10.30 -5.12
N LYS A 11 11.71 -10.56 -6.44
CA LYS A 11 12.01 -9.54 -7.44
C LYS A 11 11.00 -8.40 -7.45
N ARG A 12 9.82 -8.65 -6.89
CA ARG A 12 8.73 -7.69 -6.79
C ARG A 12 8.47 -7.24 -5.35
N ALA A 13 9.39 -7.52 -4.45
CA ALA A 13 9.23 -7.22 -3.03
C ALA A 13 8.91 -5.73 -2.81
N LEU A 14 7.88 -5.46 -2.02
CA LEU A 14 7.41 -4.13 -1.63
C LEU A 14 6.94 -3.24 -2.80
N SER A 15 6.70 -3.80 -3.98
CA SER A 15 6.28 -3.03 -5.16
C SER A 15 4.76 -2.79 -5.25
N GLY A 16 3.98 -3.33 -4.32
CA GLY A 16 2.54 -3.12 -4.24
C GLY A 16 1.71 -4.01 -5.17
N HIS A 17 0.48 -3.56 -5.43
CA HIS A 17 -0.44 -4.32 -6.27
C HIS A 17 0.07 -4.39 -7.71
N PRO A 18 0.14 -5.60 -8.32
CA PRO A 18 0.63 -5.73 -9.70
C PRO A 18 -0.22 -4.96 -10.71
N GLN A 19 0.42 -4.11 -11.50
CA GLN A 19 -0.26 -3.26 -12.49
C GLN A 19 -1.00 -4.04 -13.58
N ASP A 20 -0.63 -5.28 -13.81
CA ASP A 20 -1.22 -6.17 -14.81
C ASP A 20 -2.43 -6.98 -14.28
N ILE A 21 -2.75 -6.85 -12.99
CA ILE A 21 -3.93 -7.48 -12.38
C ILE A 21 -5.01 -6.41 -12.20
N ALA A 22 -5.93 -6.31 -13.16
CA ALA A 22 -6.97 -5.29 -13.14
C ALA A 22 -8.09 -5.66 -12.17
N ILE A 23 -8.45 -4.71 -11.30
CA ILE A 23 -9.64 -4.75 -10.45
C ILE A 23 -10.45 -3.50 -10.78
N ARG A 24 -11.71 -3.66 -11.17
CA ARG A 24 -12.51 -2.56 -11.74
C ARG A 24 -13.64 -2.09 -10.85
N ALA A 25 -14.00 -2.88 -9.83
CA ALA A 25 -15.10 -2.56 -8.93
C ALA A 25 -14.90 -3.24 -7.58
N PRO A 26 -15.56 -2.74 -6.52
CA PRO A 26 -15.59 -3.41 -5.24
C PRO A 26 -16.15 -4.83 -5.35
N ALA A 27 -15.69 -5.73 -4.48
CA ALA A 27 -16.20 -7.09 -4.41
C ALA A 27 -17.66 -7.13 -3.97
N LYS A 28 -18.43 -8.01 -4.61
CA LYS A 28 -19.80 -8.29 -4.18
C LYS A 28 -19.77 -9.51 -3.26
N LEU A 29 -19.99 -9.28 -1.98
CA LEU A 29 -19.90 -10.30 -0.96
C LEU A 29 -21.29 -10.63 -0.40
N ALA A 30 -21.52 -11.91 -0.11
CA ALA A 30 -22.73 -12.35 0.60
C ALA A 30 -22.59 -12.06 2.10
N GLU A 31 -23.69 -11.70 2.73
CA GLU A 31 -23.72 -11.54 4.18
C GLU A 31 -23.27 -12.83 4.89
N PRO A 32 -22.56 -12.73 6.02
CA PRO A 32 -22.24 -11.52 6.80
C PRO A 32 -20.88 -10.88 6.44
N TRP A 33 -20.30 -11.22 5.31
CA TRP A 33 -18.99 -10.73 4.91
C TRP A 33 -19.04 -9.25 4.54
N VAL A 34 -18.18 -8.44 5.18
CA VAL A 34 -18.09 -7.00 4.93
C VAL A 34 -16.87 -6.59 4.09
N GLY A 35 -15.96 -7.52 3.85
CA GLY A 35 -14.76 -7.25 3.08
C GLY A 35 -14.06 -8.50 2.60
N GLY A 36 -13.17 -8.32 1.65
CA GLY A 36 -12.36 -9.38 1.07
C GLY A 36 -11.05 -8.84 0.53
N PHE A 37 -10.20 -9.74 0.06
CA PHE A 37 -8.89 -9.39 -0.47
C PHE A 37 -8.55 -10.27 -1.68
N SER A 38 -7.66 -9.75 -2.54
CA SER A 38 -7.20 -10.49 -3.72
C SER A 38 -6.28 -11.65 -3.33
N PRO A 39 -6.13 -12.66 -4.21
CA PRO A 39 -5.20 -13.78 -3.96
C PRO A 39 -3.75 -13.33 -3.75
N THR A 40 -3.39 -12.17 -4.27
CA THR A 40 -2.05 -11.59 -4.11
C THR A 40 -1.87 -10.89 -2.77
N LEU A 41 -2.95 -10.69 -1.98
CA LEU A 41 -2.96 -9.92 -0.73
C LEU A 41 -2.49 -8.47 -0.93
N THR A 42 -2.83 -7.89 -2.08
CA THR A 42 -2.42 -6.54 -2.47
C THR A 42 -3.58 -5.63 -2.85
N ALA A 43 -4.80 -6.16 -2.89
CA ALA A 43 -6.04 -5.40 -3.09
C ALA A 43 -7.06 -5.81 -2.03
N TRP A 44 -7.75 -4.81 -1.49
CA TRP A 44 -8.60 -4.97 -0.31
C TRP A 44 -9.92 -4.26 -0.56
N SER A 45 -11.01 -5.00 -0.52
CA SER A 45 -12.36 -4.47 -0.75
C SER A 45 -13.16 -4.44 0.56
N GLY A 46 -13.83 -3.34 0.83
CA GLY A 46 -14.64 -3.16 2.03
C GLY A 46 -15.54 -1.93 1.91
N PRO A 47 -16.08 -1.44 3.04
CA PRO A 47 -16.95 -0.25 3.02
C PRO A 47 -16.31 1.00 2.42
N TRP A 48 -14.99 1.06 2.38
CA TRP A 48 -14.24 2.17 1.79
C TRP A 48 -14.10 2.10 0.26
N GLY A 49 -14.57 1.01 -0.37
CA GLY A 49 -14.32 0.69 -1.77
C GLY A 49 -13.19 -0.30 -1.93
N VAL A 50 -12.25 -0.03 -2.81
CA VAL A 50 -11.05 -0.88 -3.00
C VAL A 50 -9.80 -0.05 -2.77
N SER A 51 -8.93 -0.54 -1.89
CA SER A 51 -7.60 0.01 -1.68
C SER A 51 -6.55 -0.96 -2.21
N PHE A 52 -5.39 -0.43 -2.61
CA PHE A 52 -4.30 -1.21 -3.16
C PHE A 52 -3.03 -0.99 -2.35
N SER A 53 -2.26 -2.06 -2.15
CA SER A 53 -0.94 -1.94 -1.54
C SER A 53 -0.03 -1.08 -2.41
N ALA A 54 0.62 -0.09 -1.80
CA ALA A 54 1.42 0.89 -2.51
C ALA A 54 2.77 0.33 -2.96
N ASN A 55 3.31 0.89 -4.02
CA ASN A 55 4.69 0.64 -4.43
C ASN A 55 5.61 1.44 -3.51
N LEU A 56 6.23 0.77 -2.54
CA LEU A 56 7.14 1.39 -1.56
C LEU A 56 8.60 1.44 -2.04
N THR A 57 8.88 0.87 -3.22
CA THR A 57 10.24 0.92 -3.77
C THR A 57 10.60 2.33 -4.24
N PRO A 58 11.90 2.67 -4.33
CA PRO A 58 12.31 4.03 -4.72
C PRO A 58 12.28 4.28 -6.23
N ASP A 59 11.36 3.63 -6.94
CA ASP A 59 11.21 3.86 -8.37
C ASP A 59 10.83 5.32 -8.64
N PRO A 60 11.58 6.04 -9.50
CA PRO A 60 11.37 7.49 -9.70
C PRO A 60 10.06 7.84 -10.41
N GLU A 61 9.43 6.88 -11.07
CA GLU A 61 8.19 7.13 -11.80
C GLU A 61 6.94 6.59 -11.08
N THR A 62 7.05 5.44 -10.42
CA THR A 62 5.89 4.73 -9.88
C THR A 62 5.92 4.53 -8.37
N GLY A 63 7.03 4.80 -7.70
CA GLY A 63 7.13 4.68 -6.25
C GLY A 63 6.28 5.73 -5.54
N VAL A 64 5.48 5.32 -4.55
CA VAL A 64 4.59 6.24 -3.82
C VAL A 64 5.36 7.31 -3.04
N LEU A 65 6.59 7.00 -2.62
CA LEU A 65 7.44 7.90 -1.83
C LEU A 65 8.41 8.72 -2.68
N ARG A 66 8.30 8.68 -4.02
CA ARG A 66 9.27 9.32 -4.93
C ARG A 66 9.49 10.82 -4.66
N ASP A 67 8.43 11.51 -4.25
CA ASP A 67 8.45 12.95 -3.99
C ASP A 67 8.39 13.29 -2.49
N PHE A 68 8.57 12.29 -1.63
CA PHE A 68 8.49 12.49 -0.18
C PHE A 68 9.84 12.91 0.38
N THR A 69 9.80 13.89 1.27
CA THR A 69 10.89 14.14 2.22
C THR A 69 10.72 13.20 3.42
N GLU A 70 11.77 13.05 4.21
CA GLU A 70 11.73 12.28 5.46
C GLU A 70 10.63 12.82 6.39
N GLN A 71 10.53 14.14 6.50
CA GLN A 71 9.51 14.80 7.33
C GLN A 71 8.09 14.49 6.81
N GLN A 72 7.88 14.52 5.50
CA GLN A 72 6.59 14.18 4.90
C GLN A 72 6.22 12.72 5.12
N PHE A 73 7.19 11.82 5.10
CA PHE A 73 6.97 10.40 5.41
C PHE A 73 6.46 10.25 6.86
N ILE A 74 7.11 10.89 7.81
CA ILE A 74 6.69 10.88 9.21
C ILE A 74 5.28 11.47 9.36
N GLN A 75 5.03 12.62 8.76
CA GLN A 75 3.71 13.27 8.81
C GLN A 75 2.61 12.39 8.22
N THR A 76 2.89 11.68 7.15
CA THR A 76 1.94 10.73 6.55
C THR A 76 1.48 9.69 7.57
N LEU A 77 2.41 9.13 8.33
CA LEU A 77 2.10 8.11 9.33
C LEU A 77 1.53 8.68 10.64
N ARG A 78 1.75 9.96 10.92
CA ARG A 78 1.15 10.63 12.08
C ARG A 78 -0.29 11.09 11.82
N THR A 79 -0.58 11.52 10.60
CA THR A 79 -1.87 12.12 10.25
C THR A 79 -2.81 11.18 9.50
N GLY A 80 -2.30 10.10 8.89
CA GLY A 80 -3.07 9.24 8.00
C GLY A 80 -3.36 9.87 6.64
N ARG A 81 -2.62 10.91 6.26
CA ARG A 81 -2.76 11.61 4.98
C ARG A 81 -1.43 11.65 4.25
N HIS A 82 -1.45 11.40 2.95
CA HIS A 82 -0.26 11.46 2.10
C HIS A 82 0.42 12.83 2.25
N GLN A 83 1.71 12.83 2.60
CA GLN A 83 2.51 14.03 2.87
C GLN A 83 1.92 14.93 3.98
N GLY A 84 1.04 14.39 4.81
CA GLY A 84 0.42 15.10 5.93
C GLY A 84 -0.82 15.92 5.58
N GLN A 85 -1.19 16.04 4.30
CA GLN A 85 -2.28 16.91 3.87
C GLN A 85 -3.04 16.42 2.63
N GLY A 86 -2.59 15.36 2.00
CA GLY A 86 -3.21 14.82 0.78
C GLY A 86 -4.32 13.81 1.08
N ARG A 87 -4.49 12.85 0.19
CA ARG A 87 -5.48 11.79 0.29
C ARG A 87 -5.30 10.97 1.59
N GLU A 88 -6.40 10.59 2.20
CA GLU A 88 -6.38 9.71 3.37
C GLU A 88 -5.84 8.32 3.01
N ILE A 89 -5.09 7.74 3.93
CA ILE A 89 -4.68 6.34 3.84
C ILE A 89 -5.90 5.47 4.18
N LEU A 90 -6.18 4.52 3.30
CA LEU A 90 -7.35 3.65 3.41
C LEU A 90 -7.03 2.36 4.17
N PRO A 91 -8.05 1.73 4.78
CA PRO A 91 -7.87 0.38 5.33
C PRO A 91 -7.34 -0.59 4.25
N PRO A 92 -6.63 -1.64 4.59
CA PRO A 92 -6.32 -2.08 5.95
C PRO A 92 -4.97 -1.57 6.48
N MET A 93 -4.39 -0.52 5.88
CA MET A 93 -3.09 0.01 6.32
C MET A 93 -3.18 0.47 7.79
N PRO A 94 -2.42 -0.17 8.72
CA PRO A 94 -2.53 0.14 10.15
C PRO A 94 -1.67 1.37 10.53
N TRP A 95 -1.83 2.48 9.80
CA TRP A 95 -1.03 3.69 10.02
C TRP A 95 -1.11 4.24 11.46
N PRO A 96 -2.26 4.13 12.19
CA PRO A 96 -2.30 4.64 13.56
C PRO A 96 -1.35 3.91 14.50
N LEU A 97 -1.12 2.62 14.25
CA LEU A 97 -0.16 1.82 15.05
C LEU A 97 1.27 2.13 14.63
N ILE A 98 1.54 2.14 13.33
CA ILE A 98 2.87 2.44 12.79
C ILE A 98 3.26 3.88 13.15
N GLY A 99 2.32 4.80 13.12
CA GLY A 99 2.51 6.21 13.49
C GLY A 99 2.85 6.45 14.96
N LYS A 100 2.78 5.42 15.81
CA LYS A 100 3.25 5.49 17.19
C LYS A 100 4.74 5.21 17.36
N MET A 101 5.40 4.75 16.31
CA MET A 101 6.85 4.56 16.33
C MET A 101 7.55 5.90 16.57
N THR A 102 8.77 5.84 17.14
CA THR A 102 9.56 7.06 17.36
C THR A 102 9.96 7.69 16.02
N ASP A 103 10.27 8.98 16.03
CA ASP A 103 10.78 9.66 14.83
C ASP A 103 12.05 8.97 14.33
N GLU A 104 12.93 8.55 15.24
CA GLU A 104 14.18 7.86 14.91
C GLU A 104 13.90 6.55 14.15
N ASP A 105 12.95 5.75 14.62
CA ASP A 105 12.58 4.50 13.98
C ASP A 105 11.93 4.73 12.60
N LEU A 106 11.05 5.73 12.49
CA LEU A 106 10.43 6.07 11.21
C LEU A 106 11.44 6.59 10.19
N LYS A 107 12.44 7.36 10.65
CA LYS A 107 13.57 7.80 9.80
C LYS A 107 14.36 6.60 9.29
N ALA A 108 14.60 5.61 10.13
CA ALA A 108 15.30 4.39 9.74
C ALA A 108 14.51 3.59 8.70
N VAL A 109 13.19 3.48 8.87
CA VAL A 109 12.32 2.83 7.88
C VAL A 109 12.38 3.57 6.53
N PHE A 110 12.25 4.89 6.54
CA PHE A 110 12.33 5.69 5.33
C PHE A 110 13.68 5.54 4.61
N ALA A 111 14.77 5.58 5.37
CA ALA A 111 16.12 5.39 4.83
C ALA A 111 16.27 4.01 4.15
N TYR A 112 15.72 2.97 4.76
CA TYR A 112 15.72 1.62 4.19
C TYR A 112 14.93 1.57 2.87
N LEU A 113 13.73 2.13 2.85
CA LEU A 113 12.87 2.12 1.66
C LEU A 113 13.51 2.90 0.49
N ARG A 114 14.36 3.88 0.78
CA ARG A 114 15.05 4.66 -0.27
C ARG A 114 16.22 3.92 -0.91
N GLN A 115 16.67 2.81 -0.35
CA GLN A 115 17.84 2.09 -0.86
C GLN A 115 17.55 0.65 -1.32
N ILE A 116 16.31 0.16 -1.20
CA ILE A 116 15.95 -1.14 -1.75
C ILE A 116 15.88 -1.06 -3.28
N PRO A 117 15.94 -2.21 -4.00
CA PRO A 117 15.88 -2.18 -5.47
C PRO A 117 14.58 -1.56 -5.98
N PRO A 118 14.65 -0.57 -6.88
CA PRO A 118 13.45 0.00 -7.47
C PRO A 118 12.73 -0.99 -8.39
N VAL A 119 11.41 -0.99 -8.31
CA VAL A 119 10.55 -1.80 -9.19
C VAL A 119 9.56 -0.87 -9.87
N THR A 120 9.57 -0.83 -11.20
CA THR A 120 8.56 -0.09 -11.96
C THR A 120 7.26 -0.84 -11.92
N ASN A 121 6.28 -0.32 -11.19
CA ASN A 121 4.95 -0.89 -11.06
C ASN A 121 3.96 0.20 -10.69
N LYS A 122 3.06 0.51 -11.62
CA LYS A 122 2.06 1.56 -11.42
C LYS A 122 0.84 0.98 -10.70
N VAL A 123 0.76 1.20 -9.40
CA VAL A 123 -0.39 0.81 -8.59
C VAL A 123 -1.59 1.69 -8.94
N PRO A 124 -2.78 1.10 -9.18
CA PRO A 124 -3.96 1.89 -9.50
C PRO A 124 -4.41 2.79 -8.35
N ASP A 125 -5.16 3.83 -8.69
CA ASP A 125 -5.82 4.65 -7.67
C ASP A 125 -6.92 3.83 -6.96
N PRO A 126 -7.25 4.16 -5.71
CA PRO A 126 -8.36 3.51 -5.00
C PRO A 126 -9.68 3.64 -5.76
N ILE A 127 -10.52 2.62 -5.63
CA ILE A 127 -11.86 2.63 -6.21
C ILE A 127 -12.84 3.03 -5.11
N PRO A 128 -13.72 4.03 -5.34
CA PRO A 128 -14.70 4.44 -4.33
C PRO A 128 -15.72 3.32 -4.08
N PRO A 129 -16.40 3.35 -2.91
CA PRO A 129 -17.42 2.35 -2.61
C PRO A 129 -18.58 2.38 -3.62
N ALA A 130 -19.16 1.20 -3.84
CA ALA A 130 -20.38 1.08 -4.63
C ALA A 130 -21.56 1.73 -3.88
N ASN A 131 -22.38 2.47 -4.59
CA ASN A 131 -23.58 3.08 -4.02
C ASN A 131 -24.72 2.07 -3.93
#